data_8e14fcb798a94214f780a37cf5ccf7d2
#
_entry.id   8e14fcb798a94214f780a37cf5ccf7d2
#
_cell.length_a   1.000
_cell.length_b   1.000
_cell.length_c   1.000
_cell.angle_alpha   90.00
_cell.angle_beta   90.00
_cell.angle_gamma   90.00
#
_symmetry.space_group_name_H-M   'P 1'
#
loop_
_entity.id
_entity.type
_entity.pdbx_description
1 polymer ?
#
loop_
_entity_poly.entity_id
_entity_poly.type
_entity_poly.pdbx_seq_one_letter_code
_entity_poly.pdbx_strand_id
1 'polypeptide(L)'
;MALAAGLGATDRLPVASPPPRHLLLDSRVIDRAEGVKLTVGTVRKHRANPLFREEKPWEVRFDNLYANVMFDERERVYCCWYSPFIVDPAVAETPPGRRATQPYKPHDREMGICYAVSRDGLQWEKPALGLVEFGGTKDNNLVLRGPHGAGIFFDATDSDPARRYKLFCRASDKVRTIGVAFSADGLRWSELKP
;
A
#
# COMPACT_ATOMS: atom_id res chain seq x y z
N MET A 1 -52.90 16.88 16.29
CA MET A 1 -51.72 17.55 16.89
C MET A 1 -50.59 16.52 16.98
N ALA A 2 -49.62 16.60 16.08
CA ALA A 2 -48.43 15.72 16.07
C ALA A 2 -47.24 16.58 16.43
N LEU A 3 -46.59 16.28 17.55
CA LEU A 3 -45.34 16.89 17.96
C LEU A 3 -44.19 16.25 17.13
N ALA A 4 -43.52 17.05 16.33
CA ALA A 4 -42.25 16.69 15.72
C ALA A 4 -41.15 16.98 16.74
N ALA A 5 -40.49 15.90 17.24
CA ALA A 5 -39.26 16.01 18.03
C ALA A 5 -38.09 16.24 17.09
N GLY A 6 -37.49 17.44 17.18
CA GLY A 6 -36.26 17.77 16.48
C GLY A 6 -35.07 16.98 17.08
N LEU A 7 -34.40 16.17 16.26
CA LEU A 7 -33.11 15.56 16.59
C LEU A 7 -32.06 16.67 16.53
N GLY A 8 -31.50 17.01 17.69
CA GLY A 8 -30.44 17.98 17.83
C GLY A 8 -29.17 17.47 17.10
N ALA A 9 -28.56 18.34 16.32
CA ALA A 9 -27.23 18.15 15.74
C ALA A 9 -26.25 17.95 16.89
N THR A 10 -25.66 16.77 16.96
CA THR A 10 -24.54 16.51 17.87
C THR A 10 -23.34 17.34 17.40
N ASP A 11 -23.03 18.35 18.17
CA ASP A 11 -21.83 19.19 18.04
C ASP A 11 -20.61 18.30 18.18
N ARG A 12 -20.03 17.87 17.07
CA ARG A 12 -18.76 17.14 17.09
C ARG A 12 -17.67 18.15 17.41
N LEU A 13 -17.12 18.06 18.59
CA LEU A 13 -15.92 18.79 18.96
C LEU A 13 -14.86 18.61 17.86
N PRO A 14 -14.18 19.68 17.44
CA PRO A 14 -13.14 19.58 16.43
C PRO A 14 -12.06 18.63 16.93
N VAL A 15 -11.79 17.57 16.20
CA VAL A 15 -10.66 16.68 16.46
C VAL A 15 -9.41 17.53 16.31
N ALA A 16 -8.71 17.76 17.41
CA ALA A 16 -7.46 18.50 17.39
C ALA A 16 -6.50 17.85 16.38
N SER A 17 -6.00 18.64 15.46
CA SER A 17 -4.97 18.17 14.53
C SER A 17 -3.78 17.62 15.32
N PRO A 18 -3.23 16.46 14.95
CA PRO A 18 -2.04 15.95 15.63
C PRO A 18 -0.92 16.99 15.54
N PRO A 19 -0.05 17.10 16.57
CA PRO A 19 1.04 18.06 16.55
C PRO A 19 1.92 17.82 15.32
N PRO A 20 2.51 18.88 14.74
CA PRO A 20 3.36 18.75 13.58
C PRO A 20 4.54 17.82 13.86
N ARG A 21 4.79 16.88 12.96
CA ARG A 21 5.93 15.97 13.05
C ARG A 21 7.08 16.56 12.25
N HIS A 22 8.22 16.73 12.88
CA HIS A 22 9.43 17.21 12.24
C HIS A 22 10.42 16.07 12.04
N LEU A 23 10.93 15.94 10.81
CA LEU A 23 12.04 15.03 10.52
C LEU A 23 13.36 15.75 10.84
N LEU A 24 14.11 15.22 11.78
CA LEU A 24 15.45 15.73 12.16
C LEU A 24 16.50 15.26 11.13
N LEU A 25 16.38 15.71 9.89
CA LEU A 25 17.33 15.36 8.83
C LEU A 25 18.63 16.18 8.93
N ASP A 26 18.52 17.37 9.46
CA ASP A 26 19.63 18.30 9.68
C ASP A 26 19.28 19.31 10.80
N SER A 27 20.13 20.30 11.03
CA SER A 27 19.98 21.28 12.10
C SER A 27 18.95 22.39 11.83
N ARG A 28 18.35 22.49 10.64
CA ARG A 28 17.44 23.61 10.28
C ARG A 28 16.17 23.70 11.11
N VAL A 29 15.74 22.60 11.72
CA VAL A 29 14.56 22.53 12.60
C VAL A 29 14.92 22.59 14.09
N ILE A 30 16.19 22.86 14.41
CA ILE A 30 16.72 22.92 15.78
C ILE A 30 17.08 24.37 16.07
N ASP A 31 16.40 24.99 17.03
CA ASP A 31 16.71 26.35 17.47
C ASP A 31 18.01 26.39 18.28
N ARG A 32 18.15 25.47 19.24
CA ARG A 32 19.32 25.39 20.13
C ARG A 32 19.63 23.94 20.48
N ALA A 33 20.93 23.62 20.60
CA ALA A 33 21.39 22.32 21.07
C ALA A 33 22.55 22.53 22.06
N GLU A 34 22.41 21.97 23.25
CA GLU A 34 23.45 21.99 24.28
C GLU A 34 23.67 20.59 24.84
N GLY A 35 24.92 20.12 24.87
CA GLY A 35 25.31 18.83 25.41
C GLY A 35 24.78 17.64 24.60
N VAL A 36 24.24 17.88 23.39
CA VAL A 36 23.69 16.85 22.47
C VAL A 36 24.30 16.99 21.07
N LYS A 37 24.33 15.88 20.33
CA LYS A 37 24.80 15.83 18.94
C LYS A 37 23.79 15.07 18.11
N LEU A 38 23.43 15.63 16.97
CA LEU A 38 22.64 14.94 15.96
C LEU A 38 23.50 13.84 15.31
N THR A 39 23.06 12.59 15.41
CA THR A 39 23.75 11.45 14.82
C THR A 39 22.77 10.53 14.12
N VAL A 40 23.23 9.82 13.09
CA VAL A 40 22.46 8.77 12.44
C VAL A 40 22.34 7.59 13.40
N GLY A 41 21.11 7.13 13.62
CA GLY A 41 20.86 5.94 14.43
C GLY A 41 21.36 4.65 13.77
N THR A 42 21.62 3.62 14.57
CA THR A 42 21.98 2.29 14.05
C THR A 42 20.74 1.54 13.59
N VAL A 43 20.70 1.23 12.29
CA VAL A 43 19.63 0.40 11.73
C VAL A 43 19.92 -1.08 12.03
N ARG A 44 18.94 -1.75 12.62
CA ARG A 44 18.98 -3.20 12.82
C ARG A 44 17.76 -3.84 12.18
N LYS A 45 17.98 -4.78 11.28
CA LYS A 45 16.89 -5.58 10.71
C LYS A 45 16.26 -6.44 11.80
N HIS A 46 14.93 -6.47 11.85
CA HIS A 46 14.23 -7.36 12.75
C HIS A 46 14.53 -8.83 12.41
N ARG A 47 14.62 -9.69 13.44
CA ARG A 47 14.97 -11.12 13.26
C ARG A 47 13.99 -11.91 12.39
N ALA A 48 12.73 -11.44 12.28
CA ALA A 48 11.72 -12.07 11.43
C ALA A 48 11.83 -11.70 9.95
N ASN A 49 12.77 -10.81 9.55
CA ASN A 49 12.97 -10.50 8.12
C ASN A 49 13.45 -11.73 7.33
N PRO A 50 13.01 -11.86 6.07
CA PRO A 50 12.04 -11.02 5.37
C PRO A 50 10.60 -11.25 5.85
N LEU A 51 9.83 -10.16 6.03
CA LEU A 51 8.42 -10.22 6.48
C LEU A 51 7.47 -10.67 5.38
N PHE A 52 7.85 -10.46 4.11
CA PHE A 52 7.11 -10.91 2.93
C PHE A 52 7.96 -11.88 2.11
N ARG A 53 7.32 -12.92 1.62
CA ARG A 53 7.92 -13.92 0.72
C ARG A 53 6.91 -14.28 -0.37
N GLU A 54 7.41 -14.86 -1.48
CA GLU A 54 6.58 -15.46 -2.52
C GLU A 54 5.92 -16.74 -1.99
N GLU A 55 4.68 -16.64 -1.54
CA GLU A 55 3.90 -17.73 -0.91
C GLU A 55 2.66 -18.09 -1.71
N LYS A 56 2.26 -17.24 -2.65
CA LYS A 56 1.05 -17.42 -3.44
C LYS A 56 1.39 -17.68 -4.90
N PRO A 57 0.56 -18.41 -5.65
CA PRO A 57 0.83 -18.69 -7.08
C PRO A 57 0.99 -17.44 -7.95
N TRP A 58 0.32 -16.35 -7.60
CA TRP A 58 0.41 -15.06 -8.28
C TRP A 58 1.54 -14.17 -7.78
N GLU A 59 2.31 -14.58 -6.80
CA GLU A 59 3.52 -13.90 -6.35
C GLU A 59 4.73 -14.50 -7.06
N VAL A 60 4.76 -14.36 -8.39
CA VAL A 60 5.77 -15.02 -9.22
C VAL A 60 7.15 -14.46 -8.95
N ARG A 61 7.28 -13.15 -8.74
CA ARG A 61 8.57 -12.54 -8.46
C ARG A 61 8.41 -11.29 -7.60
N PHE A 62 9.13 -11.24 -6.48
CA PHE A 62 9.35 -10.03 -5.70
C PHE A 62 10.66 -9.38 -6.14
N ASP A 63 10.52 -8.26 -6.85
CA ASP A 63 11.64 -7.44 -7.29
C ASP A 63 11.55 -6.08 -6.58
N ASN A 64 10.92 -5.09 -7.22
CA ASN A 64 10.59 -3.83 -6.57
C ASN A 64 9.18 -3.94 -5.99
N LEU A 65 9.06 -4.28 -4.74
CA LEU A 65 7.76 -4.61 -4.12
C LEU A 65 6.82 -3.39 -4.00
N TYR A 66 7.35 -2.17 -4.03
CA TYR A 66 6.59 -0.91 -3.90
C TYR A 66 5.58 -0.95 -2.75
N ALA A 67 5.99 -1.50 -1.61
CA ALA A 67 5.11 -1.68 -0.47
C ALA A 67 4.67 -0.34 0.14
N ASN A 68 3.36 -0.14 0.24
CA ASN A 68 2.73 1.00 0.91
C ASN A 68 2.06 0.48 2.17
N VAL A 69 2.57 0.86 3.33
CA VAL A 69 2.06 0.41 4.62
C VAL A 69 1.40 1.58 5.32
N MET A 70 0.16 1.39 5.76
CA MET A 70 -0.59 2.36 6.56
C MET A 70 -1.21 1.65 7.76
N PHE A 71 -1.35 2.36 8.88
CA PHE A 71 -2.09 1.88 10.02
C PHE A 71 -3.54 2.40 9.95
N ASP A 72 -4.50 1.50 9.96
CA ASP A 72 -5.91 1.84 10.05
C ASP A 72 -6.29 1.97 11.52
N GLU A 73 -6.53 3.21 11.96
CA GLU A 73 -6.87 3.54 13.35
C GLU A 73 -8.24 2.99 13.78
N ARG A 74 -9.16 2.79 12.84
CA ARG A 74 -10.50 2.24 13.13
C ARG A 74 -10.44 0.74 13.40
N GLU A 75 -9.82 0.03 12.45
CA GLU A 75 -9.73 -1.44 12.50
C GLU A 75 -8.56 -1.91 13.36
N ARG A 76 -7.66 -1.00 13.75
CA ARG A 76 -6.45 -1.26 14.55
C ARG A 76 -5.55 -2.32 13.89
N VAL A 77 -5.36 -2.19 12.58
CA VAL A 77 -4.51 -3.06 11.76
C VAL A 77 -3.59 -2.26 10.86
N TYR A 78 -2.46 -2.85 10.52
CA TYR A 78 -1.63 -2.39 9.41
C TYR A 78 -2.19 -2.95 8.12
N CYS A 79 -2.34 -2.09 7.13
CA CYS A 79 -2.71 -2.42 5.76
C CYS A 79 -1.48 -2.25 4.86
N CYS A 80 -1.23 -3.19 3.98
CA CYS A 80 -0.13 -3.14 3.04
C CYS A 80 -0.61 -3.41 1.61
N TRP A 81 -0.35 -2.49 0.71
CA TRP A 81 -0.47 -2.72 -0.73
C TRP A 81 0.93 -2.92 -1.29
N TYR A 82 1.11 -3.98 -2.06
CA TYR A 82 2.41 -4.34 -2.62
C TYR A 82 2.26 -4.87 -4.05
N SER A 83 3.30 -4.70 -4.86
CA SER A 83 3.25 -4.95 -6.30
C SER A 83 4.22 -6.06 -6.72
N PRO A 84 3.82 -7.34 -6.70
CA PRO A 84 4.59 -8.43 -7.28
C PRO A 84 4.47 -8.43 -8.82
N PHE A 85 5.42 -9.06 -9.51
CA PHE A 85 5.11 -9.63 -10.81
C PHE A 85 4.19 -10.83 -10.60
N ILE A 86 3.01 -10.77 -11.21
CA ILE A 86 2.03 -11.86 -11.21
C ILE A 86 2.21 -12.79 -12.40
N VAL A 87 2.89 -12.31 -13.45
CA VAL A 87 3.36 -13.08 -14.58
C VAL A 87 4.81 -12.69 -14.86
N ASP A 88 5.72 -13.67 -14.89
CA ASP A 88 7.10 -13.51 -15.36
C ASP A 88 7.61 -14.87 -15.91
N PRO A 89 7.43 -15.15 -17.22
CA PRO A 89 7.83 -16.41 -17.82
C PRO A 89 9.33 -16.71 -17.69
N ALA A 90 10.16 -15.67 -17.55
CA ALA A 90 11.60 -15.85 -17.45
C ALA A 90 12.05 -16.55 -16.15
N VAL A 91 11.19 -16.58 -15.14
CA VAL A 91 11.49 -17.19 -13.84
C VAL A 91 10.48 -18.29 -13.44
N ALA A 92 9.62 -18.72 -14.38
CA ALA A 92 8.56 -19.70 -14.10
C ALA A 92 9.10 -21.00 -13.46
N GLU A 93 10.25 -21.48 -13.94
CA GLU A 93 10.91 -22.70 -13.45
C GLU A 93 11.93 -22.44 -12.33
N THR A 94 12.12 -21.18 -11.93
CA THR A 94 13.06 -20.82 -10.88
C THR A 94 12.38 -20.92 -9.51
N PRO A 95 12.97 -21.59 -8.52
CA PRO A 95 12.42 -21.65 -7.17
C PRO A 95 12.19 -20.25 -6.55
N PRO A 96 11.10 -20.05 -5.79
CA PRO A 96 10.88 -18.85 -5.01
C PRO A 96 12.10 -18.46 -4.18
N GLY A 97 12.34 -17.19 -3.95
CA GLY A 97 13.53 -16.67 -3.25
C GLY A 97 14.81 -16.62 -4.09
N ARG A 98 14.85 -17.28 -5.25
CA ARG A 98 15.95 -17.14 -6.23
C ARG A 98 15.53 -16.36 -7.47
N ARG A 99 14.24 -16.09 -7.62
CA ARG A 99 13.68 -15.42 -8.79
C ARG A 99 14.12 -13.96 -8.90
N ALA A 100 14.23 -13.25 -7.78
CA ALA A 100 14.68 -11.86 -7.74
C ALA A 100 16.12 -11.67 -8.27
N THR A 101 16.97 -12.70 -8.19
CA THR A 101 18.34 -12.63 -8.67
C THR A 101 18.52 -12.99 -10.15
N GLN A 102 17.45 -13.45 -10.82
CA GLN A 102 17.51 -13.80 -12.23
C GLN A 102 17.57 -12.56 -13.12
N PRO A 103 18.23 -12.63 -14.28
CA PRO A 103 18.29 -11.53 -15.23
C PRO A 103 16.88 -11.04 -15.61
N TYR A 104 16.76 -9.73 -15.77
CA TYR A 104 15.53 -9.07 -16.11
C TYR A 104 15.26 -9.22 -17.62
N LYS A 105 14.15 -9.82 -17.99
CA LYS A 105 13.69 -9.89 -19.38
C LYS A 105 12.47 -9.00 -19.55
N PRO A 106 12.47 -8.03 -20.48
CA PRO A 106 11.46 -6.97 -20.52
C PRO A 106 10.11 -7.36 -21.12
N HIS A 107 9.94 -8.58 -21.64
CA HIS A 107 8.76 -8.98 -22.40
C HIS A 107 7.88 -9.95 -21.61
N ASP A 108 6.57 -9.92 -21.91
CA ASP A 108 5.56 -10.87 -21.45
C ASP A 108 5.39 -10.94 -19.91
N ARG A 109 5.61 -9.82 -19.23
CA ARG A 109 5.43 -9.71 -17.79
C ARG A 109 4.22 -8.87 -17.44
N GLU A 110 3.60 -9.21 -16.32
CA GLU A 110 2.52 -8.44 -15.75
C GLU A 110 2.77 -8.21 -14.27
N MET A 111 2.56 -6.99 -13.80
CA MET A 111 2.48 -6.68 -12.38
C MET A 111 1.03 -6.65 -11.92
N GLY A 112 0.83 -6.91 -10.63
CA GLY A 112 -0.42 -6.68 -9.96
C GLY A 112 -0.22 -5.82 -8.72
N ILE A 113 -1.31 -5.38 -8.12
CA ILE A 113 -1.31 -4.82 -6.78
C ILE A 113 -2.06 -5.80 -5.90
N CYS A 114 -1.38 -6.29 -4.88
CA CYS A 114 -1.91 -7.19 -3.85
C CYS A 114 -2.12 -6.44 -2.55
N TYR A 115 -2.96 -7.01 -1.68
CA TYR A 115 -3.27 -6.48 -0.36
C TYR A 115 -2.94 -7.48 0.74
N ALA A 116 -2.40 -6.99 1.85
CA ALA A 116 -2.17 -7.78 3.05
C ALA A 116 -2.50 -6.97 4.30
N VAL A 117 -2.81 -7.64 5.39
CA VAL A 117 -3.11 -7.05 6.69
C VAL A 117 -2.23 -7.65 7.78
N SER A 118 -1.98 -6.87 8.83
CA SER A 118 -1.24 -7.32 10.00
C SER A 118 -1.72 -6.63 11.27
N ARG A 119 -1.76 -7.34 12.40
CA ARG A 119 -2.06 -6.74 13.71
C ARG A 119 -0.82 -6.16 14.40
N ASP A 120 0.36 -6.68 14.07
CA ASP A 120 1.62 -6.37 14.75
C ASP A 120 2.69 -5.77 13.83
N GLY A 121 2.42 -5.70 12.49
CA GLY A 121 3.37 -5.27 11.48
C GLY A 121 4.47 -6.30 11.17
N LEU A 122 4.41 -7.48 11.78
CA LEU A 122 5.41 -8.55 11.63
C LEU A 122 4.82 -9.79 10.92
N GLN A 123 3.63 -10.20 11.34
CA GLN A 123 2.91 -11.31 10.73
C GLN A 123 1.83 -10.76 9.80
N TRP A 124 1.91 -11.14 8.54
CA TRP A 124 1.06 -10.61 7.49
C TRP A 124 0.14 -11.69 6.91
N GLU A 125 -1.14 -11.41 6.91
CA GLU A 125 -2.17 -12.22 6.28
C GLU A 125 -2.48 -11.67 4.87
N LYS A 126 -2.66 -12.56 3.91
CA LYS A 126 -3.00 -12.27 2.51
C LYS A 126 -4.40 -12.80 2.23
N PRO A 127 -5.46 -12.04 2.56
CA PRO A 127 -6.84 -12.52 2.51
C PRO A 127 -7.33 -12.73 1.07
N ALA A 128 -8.19 -13.72 0.87
CA ALA A 128 -8.94 -13.84 -0.37
C ALA A 128 -9.98 -12.72 -0.46
N LEU A 129 -9.84 -11.83 -1.44
CA LEU A 129 -10.69 -10.65 -1.57
C LEU A 129 -11.87 -10.85 -2.52
N GLY A 130 -11.80 -11.82 -3.44
CA GLY A 130 -12.86 -12.08 -4.41
C GLY A 130 -13.00 -11.00 -5.49
N LEU A 131 -12.01 -10.10 -5.65
CA LEU A 131 -12.15 -8.91 -6.50
C LEU A 131 -11.66 -9.16 -7.93
N VAL A 132 -10.47 -9.70 -8.07
CA VAL A 132 -9.75 -9.79 -9.35
C VAL A 132 -9.62 -11.25 -9.77
N GLU A 133 -9.97 -11.53 -11.01
CA GLU A 133 -9.77 -12.87 -11.59
C GLU A 133 -8.30 -13.05 -11.98
N PHE A 134 -7.71 -14.18 -11.56
CA PHE A 134 -6.37 -14.61 -11.93
C PHE A 134 -6.31 -16.14 -11.96
N GLY A 135 -5.84 -16.73 -13.06
CA GLY A 135 -5.71 -18.17 -13.21
C GLY A 135 -7.03 -18.95 -13.09
N GLY A 136 -8.16 -18.36 -13.52
CA GLY A 136 -9.49 -18.99 -13.47
C GLY A 136 -10.19 -18.88 -12.11
N THR A 137 -9.65 -18.13 -11.16
CA THR A 137 -10.23 -17.96 -9.81
C THR A 137 -10.12 -16.53 -9.31
N LYS A 138 -10.99 -16.17 -8.37
CA LYS A 138 -10.90 -14.92 -7.59
C LYS A 138 -10.44 -15.17 -6.14
N ASP A 139 -10.03 -16.40 -5.83
CA ASP A 139 -9.49 -16.75 -4.50
C ASP A 139 -8.04 -16.25 -4.36
N ASN A 140 -7.91 -14.94 -4.32
CA ASN A 140 -6.63 -14.25 -4.24
C ASN A 140 -6.76 -12.89 -3.54
N ASN A 141 -5.63 -12.26 -3.24
CA ASN A 141 -5.55 -10.95 -2.60
C ASN A 141 -5.19 -9.80 -3.58
N LEU A 142 -5.44 -9.99 -4.87
CA LEU A 142 -5.25 -8.96 -5.89
C LEU A 142 -6.34 -7.89 -5.79
N VAL A 143 -5.95 -6.64 -5.90
CA VAL A 143 -6.87 -5.49 -6.01
C VAL A 143 -6.84 -4.87 -7.41
N LEU A 144 -5.73 -4.96 -8.13
CA LEU A 144 -5.60 -4.51 -9.53
C LEU A 144 -4.59 -5.38 -10.29
N ARG A 145 -4.78 -5.45 -11.63
CA ARG A 145 -3.84 -6.04 -12.58
C ARG A 145 -3.33 -4.98 -13.54
N GLY A 146 -2.09 -5.12 -13.99
CA GLY A 146 -1.46 -4.30 -15.01
C GLY A 146 -0.66 -3.09 -14.53
N PRO A 147 -1.06 -2.36 -13.46
CA PRO A 147 -0.28 -1.21 -12.99
C PRO A 147 1.13 -1.60 -12.56
N HIS A 148 2.12 -0.81 -13.00
CA HIS A 148 3.51 -1.01 -12.58
C HIS A 148 3.88 -0.04 -11.47
N GLY A 149 4.14 -0.58 -10.31
CA GLY A 149 4.50 0.18 -9.10
C GLY A 149 3.38 1.11 -8.65
N ALA A 150 3.05 1.13 -7.40
CA ALA A 150 1.99 1.98 -6.90
C ALA A 150 2.43 2.78 -5.69
N GLY A 151 2.09 4.08 -5.68
CA GLY A 151 2.02 4.89 -4.49
C GLY A 151 0.57 4.96 -4.03
N ILE A 152 0.29 4.56 -2.81
CA ILE A 152 -1.06 4.59 -2.22
C ILE A 152 -1.02 5.37 -0.92
N PHE A 153 -1.98 6.27 -0.73
CA PHE A 153 -2.15 6.98 0.52
C PHE A 153 -3.63 7.25 0.83
N PHE A 154 -3.91 7.50 2.10
CA PHE A 154 -5.23 7.86 2.59
C PHE A 154 -5.27 9.34 2.93
N ASP A 155 -6.21 10.06 2.30
CA ASP A 155 -6.48 11.47 2.52
C ASP A 155 -7.77 11.63 3.33
N ALA A 156 -7.64 11.75 4.64
CA ALA A 156 -8.77 11.94 5.54
C ALA A 156 -9.51 13.29 5.32
N THR A 157 -8.85 14.24 4.64
CA THR A 157 -9.38 15.58 4.40
C THR A 157 -10.19 15.72 3.11
N ASP A 158 -10.12 14.72 2.22
CA ASP A 158 -10.95 14.74 1.01
C ASP A 158 -12.45 14.70 1.40
N SER A 159 -13.19 15.68 0.92
CA SER A 159 -14.62 15.83 1.18
C SER A 159 -15.47 14.72 0.56
N ASP A 160 -14.96 14.08 -0.53
CA ASP A 160 -15.60 12.93 -1.16
C ASP A 160 -15.07 11.63 -0.55
N PRO A 161 -15.87 10.89 0.23
CA PRO A 161 -15.45 9.62 0.82
C PRO A 161 -15.01 8.59 -0.20
N ALA A 162 -15.55 8.62 -1.43
CA ALA A 162 -15.18 7.70 -2.51
C ALA A 162 -13.75 7.92 -3.02
N ARG A 163 -13.10 9.03 -2.65
CA ARG A 163 -11.78 9.44 -3.14
C ARG A 163 -10.71 9.46 -2.06
N ARG A 164 -11.02 9.08 -0.84
CA ARG A 164 -10.08 9.16 0.29
C ARG A 164 -8.85 8.30 0.12
N TYR A 165 -8.97 7.11 -0.46
CA TYR A 165 -7.78 6.37 -0.91
C TYR A 165 -7.41 6.83 -2.31
N LYS A 166 -6.15 7.17 -2.49
CA LYS A 166 -5.59 7.67 -3.74
C LYS A 166 -4.43 6.78 -4.15
N LEU A 167 -4.45 6.37 -5.41
CA LEU A 167 -3.41 5.55 -6.02
C LEU A 167 -2.85 6.30 -7.22
N PHE A 168 -1.54 6.30 -7.36
CA PHE A 168 -0.87 6.68 -8.58
C PHE A 168 0.16 5.61 -8.95
N CYS A 169 0.29 5.35 -10.24
CA CYS A 169 1.17 4.31 -10.76
C CYS A 169 1.55 4.62 -12.21
N ARG A 170 2.45 3.83 -12.78
CA ARG A 170 2.61 3.78 -14.22
C ARG A 170 1.44 2.98 -14.80
N ALA A 171 0.56 3.66 -15.55
CA ALA A 171 -0.71 3.10 -16.01
C ALA A 171 -0.54 1.98 -17.05
N SER A 172 0.55 2.01 -17.82
CA SER A 172 0.82 1.04 -18.87
C SER A 172 2.31 0.94 -19.17
N ASP A 173 2.78 -0.24 -19.47
CA ASP A 173 4.15 -0.47 -19.97
C ASP A 173 4.33 0.01 -21.42
N LYS A 174 3.25 0.09 -22.19
CA LYS A 174 3.26 0.56 -23.58
C LYS A 174 3.37 2.09 -23.68
N VAL A 175 2.68 2.79 -22.78
CA VAL A 175 2.69 4.25 -22.72
C VAL A 175 3.22 4.64 -21.33
N ARG A 176 4.33 5.36 -21.27
CA ARG A 176 4.94 5.81 -20.00
C ARG A 176 4.12 6.95 -19.38
N THR A 177 2.89 6.65 -19.03
CA THR A 177 1.93 7.61 -18.48
C THR A 177 1.70 7.29 -17.01
N ILE A 178 1.66 8.32 -16.18
CA ILE A 178 1.19 8.20 -14.80
C ILE A 178 -0.32 8.16 -14.82
N GLY A 179 -0.89 7.18 -14.16
CA GLY A 179 -2.32 7.04 -13.95
C GLY A 179 -2.69 7.23 -12.49
N VAL A 180 -3.90 7.72 -12.27
CA VAL A 180 -4.49 7.89 -10.93
C VAL A 180 -5.80 7.12 -10.80
N ALA A 181 -6.04 6.56 -9.62
CA ALA A 181 -7.31 5.94 -9.27
C ALA A 181 -7.70 6.30 -7.83
N PHE A 182 -8.98 6.19 -7.53
CA PHE A 182 -9.55 6.53 -6.23
C PHE A 182 -10.35 5.35 -5.67
N SER A 183 -10.44 5.29 -4.35
CA SER A 183 -11.21 4.27 -3.66
C SER A 183 -11.75 4.78 -2.33
N ALA A 184 -12.90 4.24 -1.91
CA ALA A 184 -13.47 4.48 -0.59
C ALA A 184 -12.86 3.56 0.48
N ASP A 185 -12.41 2.37 0.08
CA ASP A 185 -12.01 1.28 0.98
C ASP A 185 -10.55 0.81 0.77
N GLY A 186 -9.86 1.36 -0.24
CA GLY A 186 -8.51 0.95 -0.59
C GLY A 186 -8.43 -0.41 -1.32
N LEU A 187 -9.56 -1.05 -1.57
CA LEU A 187 -9.65 -2.37 -2.19
C LEU A 187 -10.31 -2.32 -3.57
N ARG A 188 -11.43 -1.59 -3.68
CA ARG A 188 -12.15 -1.37 -4.94
C ARG A 188 -11.79 -0.01 -5.50
N TRP A 189 -11.07 -0.04 -6.62
CA TRP A 189 -10.53 1.16 -7.24
C TRP A 189 -11.38 1.60 -8.44
N SER A 190 -11.48 2.91 -8.63
CA SER A 190 -12.02 3.47 -9.86
C SER A 190 -11.18 3.05 -11.07
N GLU A 191 -11.71 3.29 -12.27
CA GLU A 191 -10.90 3.18 -13.48
C GLU A 191 -9.65 4.05 -13.37
N LEU A 192 -8.52 3.50 -13.83
CA LEU A 192 -7.24 4.19 -13.85
C LEU A 192 -7.26 5.27 -14.94
N LYS A 193 -7.17 6.51 -14.55
CA LYS A 193 -7.13 7.67 -15.47
C LYS A 193 -5.69 8.13 -15.65
N PRO A 194 -5.22 8.26 -16.91
CA PRO A 194 -3.91 8.86 -17.22
C PRO A 194 -3.81 10.32 -16.81
#